data_aced6e8c001a82fec96377753b442cbe
#
_entry.id   aced6e8c001a82fec96377753b442cbe
#
_cell.length_a   1.000
_cell.length_b   1.000
_cell.length_c   1.000
_cell.angle_alpha   90.00
_cell.angle_beta   90.00
_cell.angle_gamma   90.00
#
_symmetry.space_group_name_H-M   'P 1'
#
loop_
_entity.id
_entity.type
_entity.pdbx_description
1 polymer ?
#
loop_
_entity_poly.entity_id
_entity_poly.type
_entity_poly.pdbx_seq_one_letter_code
_entity_poly.pdbx_strand_id
1 'polypeptide(L)'
;VYKRQVPGSGAEINIGSIFGDMFPKKTKKRKVTIKEALAILTNEEADRLIDMDAVQAEAVRRAENEGIIFIDEIDKIAGKGGGSGPDVSREGVQRDILPIVEGCSVTTKYGNVRTDFILFFGSGAFQVAKVQDLIPELQGRFPVMVELDSLTKEDFVRILTEPQNAITGQYSKLLGVDNVKLEFTEDGIREIAEIAYDLNVTAEDIGARRLQGVMELLLEDVSYDVGEEKTVVIDKQFVDDNLAKETKNFNIKKYIL
;
A
#
# COMPACT_ATOMS: atom_id res chain seq x y z
N VAL A 1 -34.77 -5.25 -23.38
CA VAL A 1 -34.97 -4.84 -21.98
C VAL A 1 -34.35 -5.90 -21.09
N TYR A 2 -33.32 -5.50 -20.34
CA TYR A 2 -32.58 -6.38 -19.45
C TYR A 2 -33.09 -6.24 -18.00
N LYS A 3 -33.22 -7.36 -17.29
CA LYS A 3 -33.64 -7.39 -15.88
C LYS A 3 -32.47 -7.84 -15.03
N ARG A 4 -31.86 -6.94 -14.27
CA ARG A 4 -30.77 -7.26 -13.32
C ARG A 4 -31.35 -7.53 -11.93
N GLN A 5 -30.91 -8.60 -11.29
CA GLN A 5 -31.09 -8.81 -9.87
C GLN A 5 -30.02 -7.97 -9.15
N VAL A 6 -30.42 -7.10 -8.21
CA VAL A 6 -29.50 -6.30 -7.41
C VAL A 6 -29.28 -7.05 -6.09
N PRO A 7 -28.05 -7.49 -5.75
CA PRO A 7 -27.74 -7.96 -4.40
C PRO A 7 -27.92 -6.78 -3.43
N GLY A 8 -28.58 -7.02 -2.30
CA GLY A 8 -28.81 -5.99 -1.29
C GLY A 8 -27.49 -5.47 -0.74
N SER A 9 -27.24 -4.17 -0.89
CA SER A 9 -26.13 -3.47 -0.23
C SER A 9 -26.61 -3.01 1.14
N GLY A 10 -26.05 -3.57 2.19
CA GLY A 10 -26.26 -3.11 3.56
C GLY A 10 -26.07 -4.25 4.56
N ALA A 11 -25.35 -3.98 5.62
CA ALA A 11 -25.18 -4.87 6.75
C ALA A 11 -26.51 -5.01 7.51
N GLU A 12 -27.41 -5.80 6.96
CA GLU A 12 -28.61 -6.25 7.65
C GLU A 12 -28.45 -7.73 7.97
N ILE A 13 -28.73 -8.07 9.23
CA ILE A 13 -28.79 -9.42 9.75
C ILE A 13 -29.55 -10.28 8.74
N ASN A 14 -28.89 -11.33 8.28
CA ASN A 14 -29.33 -12.15 7.15
C ASN A 14 -30.58 -12.99 7.47
N ILE A 15 -31.70 -12.30 7.69
CA ILE A 15 -33.04 -12.93 7.79
C ILE A 15 -33.45 -13.53 6.43
N GLY A 16 -32.81 -13.09 5.34
CA GLY A 16 -33.07 -13.59 3.99
C GLY A 16 -32.64 -15.04 3.74
N SER A 17 -31.72 -15.59 4.54
CA SER A 17 -31.33 -17.01 4.41
C SER A 17 -32.38 -17.98 4.97
N ILE A 18 -33.24 -17.52 5.87
CA ILE A 18 -34.31 -18.35 6.45
C ILE A 18 -35.61 -18.28 5.62
N PHE A 19 -35.81 -17.19 4.87
CA PHE A 19 -37.01 -16.96 4.05
C PHE A 19 -36.67 -16.69 2.57
N GLY A 20 -35.57 -17.24 2.08
CA GLY A 20 -34.93 -16.89 0.80
C GLY A 20 -35.76 -17.03 -0.49
N ASP A 21 -36.88 -17.75 -0.48
CA ASP A 21 -37.74 -17.94 -1.65
C ASP A 21 -39.10 -17.23 -1.56
N MET A 22 -39.42 -16.54 -0.47
CA MET A 22 -40.74 -15.97 -0.24
C MET A 22 -40.90 -14.50 -0.64
N PHE A 23 -39.79 -13.78 -0.88
CA PHE A 23 -39.86 -12.38 -1.32
C PHE A 23 -39.53 -12.25 -2.82
N PRO A 24 -40.35 -11.56 -3.60
CA PRO A 24 -40.05 -11.33 -5.02
C PRO A 24 -38.80 -10.49 -5.15
N LYS A 25 -37.75 -11.08 -5.72
CA LYS A 25 -36.48 -10.40 -6.03
C LYS A 25 -36.77 -9.14 -6.83
N LYS A 26 -36.47 -7.95 -6.30
CA LYS A 26 -36.66 -6.68 -7.01
C LYS A 26 -35.83 -6.68 -8.29
N THR A 27 -36.48 -6.82 -9.42
CA THR A 27 -35.87 -6.73 -10.75
C THR A 27 -36.01 -5.31 -11.29
N LYS A 28 -34.89 -4.68 -11.62
CA LYS A 28 -34.88 -3.36 -12.25
C LYS A 28 -34.71 -3.50 -13.76
N LYS A 29 -35.69 -3.04 -14.51
CA LYS A 29 -35.60 -3.01 -15.99
C LYS A 29 -34.68 -1.88 -16.42
N ARG A 30 -33.65 -2.17 -17.18
CA ARG A 30 -32.75 -1.19 -17.78
C ARG A 30 -32.74 -1.38 -19.29
N LYS A 31 -32.88 -0.27 -20.04
CA LYS A 31 -32.68 -0.28 -21.50
C LYS A 31 -31.19 -0.09 -21.77
N VAL A 32 -30.61 -0.95 -22.56
CA VAL A 32 -29.18 -0.93 -22.91
C VAL A 32 -29.05 -1.25 -24.40
N THR A 33 -27.94 -0.89 -25.02
CA THR A 33 -27.64 -1.28 -26.41
C THR A 33 -27.36 -2.79 -26.49
N ILE A 34 -27.44 -3.37 -27.69
CA ILE A 34 -27.17 -4.80 -27.92
C ILE A 34 -25.74 -5.15 -27.48
N LYS A 35 -24.75 -4.28 -27.76
CA LYS A 35 -23.35 -4.47 -27.36
C LYS A 35 -23.19 -4.51 -25.84
N GLU A 36 -23.81 -3.58 -25.13
CA GLU A 36 -23.82 -3.57 -23.66
C GLU A 36 -24.55 -4.76 -23.07
N ALA A 37 -25.72 -5.15 -23.68
CA ALA A 37 -26.46 -6.32 -23.23
C ALA A 37 -25.62 -7.60 -23.35
N LEU A 38 -24.90 -7.77 -24.47
CA LEU A 38 -24.04 -8.93 -24.67
C LEU A 38 -22.92 -9.00 -23.59
N ALA A 39 -22.26 -7.90 -23.32
CA ALA A 39 -21.23 -7.84 -22.27
C ALA A 39 -21.79 -8.18 -20.88
N ILE A 40 -22.97 -7.62 -20.53
CA ILE A 40 -23.63 -7.88 -19.25
C ILE A 40 -24.03 -9.36 -19.14
N LEU A 41 -24.65 -9.93 -20.19
CA LEU A 41 -25.08 -11.33 -20.19
C LEU A 41 -23.88 -12.30 -20.15
N THR A 42 -22.78 -11.97 -20.84
CA THR A 42 -21.55 -12.77 -20.78
C THR A 42 -20.99 -12.80 -19.36
N ASN A 43 -20.94 -11.65 -18.68
CA ASN A 43 -20.48 -11.60 -17.29
C ASN A 43 -21.42 -12.35 -16.34
N GLU A 44 -22.74 -12.21 -16.50
CA GLU A 44 -23.69 -12.95 -15.66
C GLU A 44 -23.61 -14.46 -15.88
N GLU A 45 -23.39 -14.90 -17.10
CA GLU A 45 -23.25 -16.33 -17.37
C GLU A 45 -21.88 -16.86 -16.89
N ALA A 46 -20.83 -16.05 -16.99
CA ALA A 46 -19.54 -16.38 -16.39
C ALA A 46 -19.65 -16.53 -14.87
N ASP A 47 -20.32 -15.59 -14.19
CA ASP A 47 -20.56 -15.66 -12.74
C ASP A 47 -21.37 -16.92 -12.34
N ARG A 48 -22.29 -17.36 -13.20
CA ARG A 48 -23.10 -18.60 -12.97
C ARG A 48 -22.28 -19.88 -13.12
N LEU A 49 -21.24 -19.85 -13.95
CA LEU A 49 -20.34 -20.99 -14.16
C LEU A 49 -19.30 -21.15 -13.04
N ILE A 50 -19.12 -20.12 -12.21
CA ILE A 50 -18.19 -20.14 -11.08
C ILE A 50 -18.89 -20.76 -9.88
N ASP A 51 -18.35 -21.85 -9.37
CA ASP A 51 -18.72 -22.41 -8.07
C ASP A 51 -18.09 -21.58 -6.96
N MET A 52 -18.87 -20.63 -6.42
CA MET A 52 -18.38 -19.71 -5.37
C MET A 52 -18.03 -20.43 -4.07
N ASP A 53 -18.68 -21.55 -3.76
CA ASP A 53 -18.38 -22.33 -2.56
C ASP A 53 -17.00 -23.02 -2.71
N ALA A 54 -16.74 -23.57 -3.89
CA ALA A 54 -15.42 -24.12 -4.22
C ALA A 54 -14.32 -23.05 -4.20
N VAL A 55 -14.60 -21.84 -4.73
CA VAL A 55 -13.67 -20.71 -4.70
C VAL A 55 -13.37 -20.27 -3.27
N GLN A 56 -14.39 -20.18 -2.41
CA GLN A 56 -14.20 -19.81 -1.00
C GLN A 56 -13.42 -20.87 -0.24
N ALA A 57 -13.73 -22.13 -0.42
CA ALA A 57 -13.01 -23.23 0.21
C ALA A 57 -11.53 -23.24 -0.19
N GLU A 58 -11.25 -23.05 -1.48
CA GLU A 58 -9.86 -22.99 -1.98
C GLU A 58 -9.13 -21.73 -1.49
N ALA A 59 -9.82 -20.58 -1.40
CA ALA A 59 -9.24 -19.36 -0.85
C ALA A 59 -8.86 -19.52 0.62
N VAL A 60 -9.73 -20.12 1.44
CA VAL A 60 -9.42 -20.44 2.84
C VAL A 60 -8.22 -21.40 2.92
N ARG A 61 -8.25 -22.48 2.16
CA ARG A 61 -7.13 -23.45 2.11
C ARG A 61 -5.80 -22.79 1.76
N ARG A 62 -5.77 -21.90 0.76
CA ARG A 62 -4.56 -21.15 0.38
C ARG A 62 -4.13 -20.18 1.45
N ALA A 63 -5.06 -19.44 2.05
CA ALA A 63 -4.74 -18.52 3.14
C ALA A 63 -4.07 -19.24 4.31
N GLU A 64 -4.57 -20.43 4.69
CA GLU A 64 -4.03 -21.23 5.78
C GLU A 64 -2.64 -21.82 5.50
N ASN A 65 -2.35 -22.24 4.26
CA ASN A 65 -1.15 -23.01 3.93
C ASN A 65 -0.09 -22.24 3.15
N GLU A 66 -0.49 -21.16 2.47
CA GLU A 66 0.34 -20.37 1.56
C GLU A 66 0.31 -18.88 1.92
N GLY A 67 -0.41 -18.51 3.00
CA GLY A 67 -0.59 -17.13 3.45
C GLY A 67 0.69 -16.52 4.00
N ILE A 68 0.87 -15.22 3.72
CA ILE A 68 1.94 -14.39 4.29
C ILE A 68 1.31 -13.16 4.91
N ILE A 69 1.67 -12.86 6.15
CA ILE A 69 1.19 -11.69 6.88
C ILE A 69 2.38 -10.80 7.27
N PHE A 70 2.29 -9.52 6.92
CA PHE A 70 3.24 -8.49 7.34
C PHE A 70 2.63 -7.68 8.47
N ILE A 71 3.33 -7.60 9.60
CA ILE A 71 3.02 -6.74 10.75
C ILE A 71 4.01 -5.59 10.69
N ASP A 72 3.58 -4.46 10.16
CA ASP A 72 4.43 -3.29 10.04
C ASP A 72 4.45 -2.47 11.35
N GLU A 73 5.51 -1.69 11.54
CA GLU A 73 5.72 -0.83 12.71
C GLU A 73 5.62 -1.58 14.06
N ILE A 74 6.10 -2.83 14.13
CA ILE A 74 6.07 -3.63 15.36
C ILE A 74 6.88 -2.98 16.51
N ASP A 75 7.82 -2.10 16.19
CA ASP A 75 8.57 -1.29 17.16
C ASP A 75 7.69 -0.31 17.93
N LYS A 76 6.53 0.10 17.40
CA LYS A 76 5.59 1.01 18.09
C LYS A 76 4.89 0.36 19.27
N ILE A 77 4.75 -0.96 19.23
CA ILE A 77 4.20 -1.74 20.33
C ILE A 77 5.29 -2.31 21.26
N ALA A 78 6.57 -2.16 20.92
CA ALA A 78 7.69 -2.53 21.77
C ALA A 78 7.84 -1.54 22.94
N GLY A 79 8.32 -2.03 24.07
CA GLY A 79 8.61 -1.23 25.26
C GLY A 79 7.51 -1.24 26.32
N LYS A 80 7.94 -0.96 27.55
CA LYS A 80 7.04 -0.85 28.70
C LYS A 80 6.35 0.51 28.68
N GLY A 81 5.02 0.52 28.61
CA GLY A 81 4.23 1.75 28.69
C GLY A 81 4.52 2.51 29.98
N GLY A 82 5.18 3.65 29.88
CA GLY A 82 5.53 4.52 31.00
C GLY A 82 4.69 5.80 31.08
N GLY A 83 3.50 5.83 30.53
CA GLY A 83 2.60 6.98 30.53
C GLY A 83 1.47 6.84 31.56
N SER A 84 1.31 7.86 32.40
CA SER A 84 0.20 7.98 33.37
C SER A 84 -1.09 8.46 32.66
N GLY A 85 -1.72 7.61 31.83
CA GLY A 85 -2.96 7.91 31.11
C GLY A 85 -3.72 6.63 30.73
N PRO A 86 -4.99 6.72 30.25
CA PRO A 86 -5.76 5.59 29.79
C PRO A 86 -5.32 5.10 28.42
N ASP A 87 -4.01 4.91 28.23
CA ASP A 87 -3.44 4.37 27.00
C ASP A 87 -3.57 2.85 26.94
N VAL A 88 -3.93 2.35 25.79
CA VAL A 88 -3.88 0.91 25.51
C VAL A 88 -2.46 0.43 25.79
N SER A 89 -2.31 -0.50 26.73
CA SER A 89 -1.00 -1.01 27.10
C SER A 89 -0.32 -1.62 25.87
N ARG A 90 0.87 -1.14 25.52
CA ARG A 90 1.67 -1.71 24.41
C ARG A 90 1.87 -3.21 24.58
N GLU A 91 2.10 -3.65 25.80
CA GLU A 91 2.17 -5.06 26.14
C GLU A 91 0.83 -5.80 25.90
N GLY A 92 -0.31 -5.14 26.16
CA GLY A 92 -1.63 -5.68 25.85
C GLY A 92 -1.79 -5.99 24.37
N VAL A 93 -1.41 -5.07 23.48
CA VAL A 93 -1.45 -5.28 22.03
C VAL A 93 -0.56 -6.45 21.61
N GLN A 94 0.65 -6.58 22.19
CA GLN A 94 1.51 -7.73 21.92
C GLN A 94 0.87 -9.05 22.34
N ARG A 95 0.18 -9.08 23.49
CA ARG A 95 -0.54 -10.25 23.97
C ARG A 95 -1.77 -10.60 23.12
N ASP A 96 -2.40 -9.59 22.48
CA ASP A 96 -3.52 -9.80 21.56
C ASP A 96 -3.05 -10.38 20.19
N ILE A 97 -1.87 -9.99 19.74
CA ILE A 97 -1.27 -10.50 18.50
C ILE A 97 -0.70 -11.91 18.69
N LEU A 98 -0.20 -12.21 19.87
CA LEU A 98 0.52 -13.47 20.18
C LEU A 98 -0.27 -14.73 19.78
N PRO A 99 -1.57 -14.91 20.13
CA PRO A 99 -2.32 -16.09 19.73
C PRO A 99 -2.40 -16.27 18.21
N ILE A 100 -2.46 -15.16 17.45
CA ILE A 100 -2.52 -15.19 16.00
C ILE A 100 -1.21 -15.72 15.41
N VAL A 101 -0.08 -15.27 15.96
CA VAL A 101 1.27 -15.70 15.52
C VAL A 101 1.58 -17.13 16.02
N GLU A 102 1.04 -17.54 17.16
CA GLU A 102 1.19 -18.88 17.71
C GLU A 102 0.38 -19.96 16.98
N GLY A 103 -0.68 -19.56 16.32
CA GLY A 103 -1.63 -20.43 15.67
C GLY A 103 -2.97 -20.47 16.41
N CYS A 104 -3.99 -19.89 15.79
CA CYS A 104 -5.36 -19.92 16.27
C CYS A 104 -6.35 -20.01 15.11
N SER A 105 -7.63 -20.16 15.44
CA SER A 105 -8.72 -20.11 14.47
C SER A 105 -9.35 -18.72 14.48
N VAL A 106 -9.27 -18.01 13.38
CA VAL A 106 -9.84 -16.68 13.19
C VAL A 106 -11.12 -16.78 12.38
N THR A 107 -12.23 -16.27 12.90
CA THR A 107 -13.50 -16.25 12.18
C THR A 107 -13.53 -15.12 11.17
N THR A 108 -13.77 -15.45 9.92
CA THR A 108 -13.89 -14.49 8.82
C THR A 108 -15.27 -14.59 8.17
N LYS A 109 -15.59 -13.65 7.27
CA LYS A 109 -16.83 -13.73 6.48
C LYS A 109 -16.88 -14.92 5.50
N TYR A 110 -15.74 -15.59 5.29
CA TYR A 110 -15.62 -16.76 4.41
C TYR A 110 -15.42 -18.07 5.17
N GLY A 111 -15.58 -18.06 6.49
CA GLY A 111 -15.37 -19.18 7.35
C GLY A 111 -14.20 -18.99 8.30
N ASN A 112 -13.88 -20.02 9.07
CA ASN A 112 -12.75 -20.01 9.98
C ASN A 112 -11.45 -20.26 9.21
N VAL A 113 -10.42 -19.47 9.53
CA VAL A 113 -9.07 -19.57 8.96
C VAL A 113 -8.10 -19.89 10.09
N ARG A 114 -7.31 -20.94 9.95
CA ARG A 114 -6.26 -21.33 10.90
C ARG A 114 -4.96 -20.65 10.54
N THR A 115 -4.27 -20.10 11.53
CA THR A 115 -3.04 -19.35 11.32
C THR A 115 -1.75 -20.15 11.54
N ASP A 116 -1.86 -21.43 11.84
CA ASP A 116 -0.74 -22.33 12.24
C ASP A 116 0.38 -22.40 11.20
N PHE A 117 0.05 -22.29 9.92
CA PHE A 117 1.02 -22.42 8.82
C PHE A 117 1.22 -21.12 8.02
N ILE A 118 0.66 -20.03 8.49
CA ILE A 118 0.86 -18.71 7.89
C ILE A 118 2.26 -18.20 8.24
N LEU A 119 2.98 -17.66 7.26
CA LEU A 119 4.27 -17.02 7.48
C LEU A 119 4.06 -15.57 7.94
N PHE A 120 4.67 -15.22 9.08
CA PHE A 120 4.60 -13.88 9.63
C PHE A 120 5.93 -13.14 9.47
N PHE A 121 5.86 -11.89 9.03
CA PHE A 121 6.96 -10.93 9.00
C PHE A 121 6.63 -9.77 9.92
N GLY A 122 7.50 -9.48 10.89
CA GLY A 122 7.44 -8.25 11.68
C GLY A 122 8.48 -7.27 11.17
N SER A 123 8.08 -6.06 10.81
CA SER A 123 8.99 -4.98 10.39
C SER A 123 8.88 -3.78 11.34
N GLY A 124 9.98 -3.06 11.53
CA GLY A 124 10.03 -1.87 12.36
C GLY A 124 11.38 -1.20 12.28
N ALA A 125 11.42 0.10 12.51
CA ALA A 125 12.65 0.88 12.46
C ALA A 125 13.54 0.67 13.71
N PHE A 126 12.97 0.30 14.85
CA PHE A 126 13.67 0.07 16.12
C PHE A 126 14.69 1.14 16.54
N GLN A 127 14.43 2.41 16.17
CA GLN A 127 15.31 3.53 16.50
C GLN A 127 15.30 3.89 18.00
N VAL A 128 14.10 3.82 18.60
CA VAL A 128 13.88 4.16 20.02
C VAL A 128 13.71 2.90 20.87
N ALA A 129 12.85 1.99 20.44
CA ALA A 129 12.68 0.68 21.06
C ALA A 129 13.65 -0.33 20.43
N LYS A 130 13.99 -1.38 21.17
CA LYS A 130 14.80 -2.50 20.71
C LYS A 130 13.92 -3.74 20.52
N VAL A 131 14.38 -4.70 19.72
CA VAL A 131 13.69 -5.99 19.58
C VAL A 131 13.50 -6.69 20.93
N GLN A 132 14.50 -6.52 21.85
CA GLN A 132 14.43 -7.05 23.22
C GLN A 132 13.37 -6.40 24.12
N ASP A 133 12.75 -5.29 23.67
CA ASP A 133 11.66 -4.65 24.40
C ASP A 133 10.28 -5.24 24.05
N LEU A 134 10.23 -6.15 23.07
CA LEU A 134 9.05 -7.01 22.85
C LEU A 134 8.97 -8.05 23.97
N ILE A 135 7.76 -8.56 24.25
CA ILE A 135 7.57 -9.63 25.23
C ILE A 135 8.35 -10.89 24.76
N PRO A 136 8.95 -11.65 25.70
CA PRO A 136 9.79 -12.82 25.35
C PRO A 136 9.07 -13.86 24.49
N GLU A 137 7.78 -14.06 24.73
CA GLU A 137 6.94 -15.00 23.98
C GLU A 137 6.87 -14.61 22.50
N LEU A 138 6.70 -13.30 22.21
CA LEU A 138 6.62 -12.79 20.84
C LEU A 138 8.00 -12.84 20.16
N GLN A 139 9.07 -12.52 20.88
CA GLN A 139 10.47 -12.67 20.37
C GLN A 139 10.75 -14.11 19.93
N GLY A 140 10.27 -15.10 20.70
CA GLY A 140 10.42 -16.52 20.38
C GLY A 140 9.72 -16.97 19.11
N ARG A 141 8.73 -16.19 18.64
CA ARG A 141 7.98 -16.46 17.40
C ARG A 141 8.60 -15.82 16.15
N PHE A 142 9.53 -14.89 16.33
CA PHE A 142 10.33 -14.27 15.26
C PHE A 142 11.82 -14.61 15.42
N PRO A 143 12.22 -15.90 15.23
CA PRO A 143 13.58 -16.35 15.51
C PRO A 143 14.60 -15.86 14.47
N VAL A 144 14.16 -15.47 13.29
CA VAL A 144 15.03 -14.98 12.22
C VAL A 144 14.96 -13.47 12.22
N MET A 145 16.12 -12.83 12.44
CA MET A 145 16.27 -11.39 12.41
C MET A 145 17.11 -11.00 11.21
N VAL A 146 16.65 -10.01 10.47
CA VAL A 146 17.35 -9.46 9.30
C VAL A 146 17.42 -7.96 9.49
N GLU A 147 18.60 -7.39 9.38
CA GLU A 147 18.81 -5.95 9.32
C GLU A 147 18.95 -5.57 7.84
N LEU A 148 18.22 -4.53 7.44
CA LEU A 148 18.29 -4.00 6.09
C LEU A 148 19.33 -2.89 6.02
N ASP A 149 20.20 -2.92 5.02
CA ASP A 149 21.16 -1.86 4.76
C ASP A 149 20.44 -0.59 4.26
N SER A 150 21.05 0.57 4.55
CA SER A 150 20.58 1.85 3.98
C SER A 150 20.76 1.85 2.46
N LEU A 151 19.86 2.54 1.75
CA LEU A 151 19.90 2.64 0.30
C LEU A 151 21.15 3.42 -0.17
N THR A 152 21.81 2.91 -1.20
CA THR A 152 22.90 3.58 -1.89
C THR A 152 22.39 4.52 -3.00
N LYS A 153 23.26 5.38 -3.56
CA LYS A 153 22.91 6.24 -4.71
C LYS A 153 22.44 5.41 -5.92
N GLU A 154 23.09 4.27 -6.14
CA GLU A 154 22.73 3.33 -7.21
C GLU A 154 21.36 2.71 -7.00
N ASP A 155 21.01 2.40 -5.74
CA ASP A 155 19.69 1.88 -5.43
C ASP A 155 18.60 2.92 -5.71
N PHE A 156 18.84 4.19 -5.40
CA PHE A 156 17.91 5.28 -5.76
C PHE A 156 17.72 5.39 -7.28
N VAL A 157 18.79 5.29 -8.07
CA VAL A 157 18.69 5.26 -9.53
C VAL A 157 17.84 4.08 -10.01
N ARG A 158 18.06 2.90 -9.45
CA ARG A 158 17.28 1.70 -9.79
C ARG A 158 15.80 1.86 -9.43
N ILE A 159 15.49 2.41 -8.26
CA ILE A 159 14.11 2.68 -7.81
C ILE A 159 13.41 3.67 -8.75
N LEU A 160 14.13 4.64 -9.30
CA LEU A 160 13.59 5.60 -10.25
C LEU A 160 13.32 5.01 -11.63
N THR A 161 13.96 3.89 -12.01
CA THR A 161 13.97 3.39 -13.39
C THR A 161 13.41 1.99 -13.60
N GLU A 162 13.73 1.04 -12.70
CA GLU A 162 13.44 -0.39 -12.94
C GLU A 162 11.98 -0.81 -12.64
N PRO A 163 11.28 -0.33 -11.59
CA PRO A 163 9.94 -0.77 -11.30
C PRO A 163 8.94 -0.40 -12.39
N GLN A 164 7.96 -1.27 -12.68
CA GLN A 164 6.87 -0.96 -13.62
C GLN A 164 6.11 0.32 -13.25
N ASN A 165 6.00 0.59 -11.94
CA ASN A 165 5.42 1.80 -11.38
C ASN A 165 6.50 2.71 -10.78
N ALA A 166 7.64 2.88 -11.46
CA ALA A 166 8.64 3.85 -11.06
C ALA A 166 8.01 5.25 -10.90
N ILE A 167 8.48 6.02 -9.93
CA ILE A 167 7.91 7.34 -9.62
C ILE A 167 8.00 8.29 -10.82
N THR A 168 9.06 8.21 -11.62
CA THR A 168 9.22 8.94 -12.90
C THR A 168 8.08 8.63 -13.86
N GLY A 169 7.73 7.36 -14.03
CA GLY A 169 6.60 6.93 -14.86
C GLY A 169 5.24 7.33 -14.31
N GLN A 170 5.09 7.39 -13.00
CA GLN A 170 3.85 7.86 -12.37
C GLN A 170 3.62 9.35 -12.66
N TYR A 171 4.64 10.20 -12.44
CA TYR A 171 4.54 11.64 -12.73
C TYR A 171 4.38 11.92 -14.24
N SER A 172 5.06 11.16 -15.10
CA SER A 172 4.87 11.29 -16.56
C SER A 172 3.44 11.00 -16.99
N LYS A 173 2.79 9.99 -16.38
CA LYS A 173 1.37 9.69 -16.65
C LYS A 173 0.45 10.75 -16.06
N LEU A 174 0.72 11.21 -14.85
CA LEU A 174 -0.09 12.19 -14.14
C LEU A 174 -0.13 13.51 -14.91
N LEU A 175 1.04 14.10 -15.24
CA LEU A 175 1.14 15.35 -15.95
C LEU A 175 0.78 15.20 -17.44
N GLY A 176 0.89 13.99 -17.99
CA GLY A 176 0.42 13.67 -19.34
C GLY A 176 -1.09 13.86 -19.52
N VAL A 177 -1.90 13.78 -18.47
CA VAL A 177 -3.33 14.11 -18.49
C VAL A 177 -3.56 15.60 -18.81
N ASP A 178 -2.65 16.44 -18.33
CA ASP A 178 -2.66 17.89 -18.52
C ASP A 178 -1.82 18.34 -19.76
N ASN A 179 -1.54 17.44 -20.70
CA ASN A 179 -0.76 17.64 -21.92
C ASN A 179 0.71 18.06 -21.66
N VAL A 180 1.24 17.75 -20.49
CA VAL A 180 2.67 17.96 -20.19
C VAL A 180 3.41 16.65 -20.35
N LYS A 181 4.35 16.58 -21.31
CA LYS A 181 5.22 15.44 -21.53
C LYS A 181 6.52 15.62 -20.74
N LEU A 182 6.78 14.72 -19.78
CA LEU A 182 8.05 14.67 -19.06
C LEU A 182 9.02 13.71 -19.74
N GLU A 183 10.26 14.16 -19.98
CA GLU A 183 11.36 13.36 -20.48
C GLU A 183 12.51 13.40 -19.49
N PHE A 184 12.78 12.28 -18.81
CA PHE A 184 13.88 12.16 -17.86
C PHE A 184 15.14 11.69 -18.58
N THR A 185 16.22 12.46 -18.46
CA THR A 185 17.52 12.06 -18.98
C THR A 185 18.29 11.23 -17.94
N GLU A 186 19.29 10.47 -18.35
CA GLU A 186 20.07 9.63 -17.46
C GLU A 186 20.83 10.45 -16.39
N ASP A 187 21.36 11.59 -16.79
CA ASP A 187 22.05 12.52 -15.89
C ASP A 187 21.08 13.22 -14.92
N GLY A 188 19.87 13.56 -15.36
CA GLY A 188 18.83 14.08 -14.48
C GLY A 188 18.38 13.07 -13.43
N ILE A 189 18.18 11.80 -13.82
CA ILE A 189 17.85 10.72 -12.88
C ILE A 189 18.96 10.52 -11.85
N ARG A 190 20.22 10.54 -12.27
CA ARG A 190 21.37 10.42 -11.36
C ARG A 190 21.43 11.59 -10.38
N GLU A 191 21.18 12.81 -10.82
CA GLU A 191 21.19 13.99 -9.96
C GLU A 191 20.05 13.95 -8.93
N ILE A 192 18.84 13.55 -9.34
CA ILE A 192 17.71 13.33 -8.41
C ILE A 192 18.09 12.27 -7.34
N ALA A 193 18.69 11.16 -7.77
CA ALA A 193 19.13 10.10 -6.86
C ALA A 193 20.20 10.57 -5.88
N GLU A 194 21.17 11.38 -6.34
CA GLU A 194 22.23 11.94 -5.50
C GLU A 194 21.67 12.88 -4.45
N ILE A 195 20.78 13.80 -4.84
CA ILE A 195 20.13 14.72 -3.91
C ILE A 195 19.29 13.95 -2.86
N ALA A 196 18.53 12.95 -3.28
CA ALA A 196 17.71 12.14 -2.37
C ALA A 196 18.60 11.36 -1.37
N TYR A 197 19.71 10.80 -1.82
CA TYR A 197 20.69 10.13 -0.97
C TYR A 197 21.32 11.11 0.04
N ASP A 198 21.82 12.25 -0.42
CA ASP A 198 22.47 13.24 0.44
C ASP A 198 21.50 13.79 1.50
N LEU A 199 20.21 13.95 1.16
CA LEU A 199 19.17 14.32 2.11
C LEU A 199 18.91 13.23 3.17
N ASN A 200 18.99 11.95 2.82
CA ASN A 200 18.86 10.86 3.80
C ASN A 200 20.09 10.77 4.73
N VAL A 201 21.28 11.10 4.23
CA VAL A 201 22.50 11.13 5.03
C VAL A 201 22.54 12.33 5.98
N THR A 202 22.08 13.50 5.52
CA THR A 202 22.17 14.76 6.28
C THR A 202 21.00 15.04 7.21
N ALA A 203 19.85 14.40 6.93
CA ALA A 203 18.64 14.51 7.72
C ALA A 203 18.20 13.14 8.27
N GLU A 204 16.90 12.95 8.51
CA GLU A 204 16.38 11.64 8.89
C GLU A 204 16.34 10.71 7.67
N ASP A 205 16.87 9.50 7.80
CA ASP A 205 16.78 8.47 6.77
C ASP A 205 15.34 7.91 6.72
N ILE A 206 14.63 8.30 5.68
CA ILE A 206 13.26 7.81 5.39
C ILE A 206 13.24 6.89 4.16
N GLY A 207 14.41 6.42 3.73
CA GLY A 207 14.57 5.50 2.61
C GLY A 207 14.06 6.08 1.29
N ALA A 208 13.42 5.23 0.49
CA ALA A 208 12.91 5.60 -0.84
C ALA A 208 11.78 6.65 -0.82
N ARG A 209 11.10 6.85 0.33
CA ARG A 209 10.09 7.92 0.47
C ARG A 209 10.67 9.31 0.20
N ARG A 210 11.99 9.49 0.39
CA ARG A 210 12.69 10.74 0.08
C ARG A 210 12.51 11.15 -1.38
N LEU A 211 12.49 10.17 -2.29
CA LEU A 211 12.29 10.43 -3.73
C LEU A 211 10.98 11.14 -4.04
N GLN A 212 9.90 10.78 -3.32
CA GLN A 212 8.61 11.43 -3.52
C GLN A 212 8.69 12.93 -3.21
N GLY A 213 9.24 13.30 -2.05
CA GLY A 213 9.39 14.71 -1.67
C GLY A 213 10.31 15.49 -2.63
N VAL A 214 11.39 14.86 -3.09
CA VAL A 214 12.29 15.46 -4.08
C VAL A 214 11.57 15.69 -5.42
N MET A 215 10.78 14.71 -5.88
CA MET A 215 10.02 14.82 -7.13
C MET A 215 8.89 15.85 -7.03
N GLU A 216 8.19 15.93 -5.90
CA GLU A 216 7.16 16.94 -5.66
C GLU A 216 7.73 18.35 -5.78
N LEU A 217 8.85 18.61 -5.12
CA LEU A 217 9.52 19.91 -5.19
C LEU A 217 10.05 20.23 -6.60
N LEU A 218 10.68 19.24 -7.25
CA LEU A 218 11.23 19.40 -8.59
C LEU A 218 10.17 19.77 -9.62
N LEU A 219 8.97 19.22 -9.47
CA LEU A 219 7.87 19.36 -10.44
C LEU A 219 6.78 20.34 -9.99
N GLU A 220 6.97 21.05 -8.86
CA GLU A 220 5.98 21.98 -8.33
C GLU A 220 5.57 23.05 -9.36
N ASP A 221 6.54 23.78 -9.90
CA ASP A 221 6.29 24.81 -10.91
C ASP A 221 5.71 24.22 -12.21
N VAL A 222 6.18 23.04 -12.63
CA VAL A 222 5.68 22.34 -13.81
C VAL A 222 4.22 21.94 -13.65
N SER A 223 3.85 21.50 -12.44
CA SER A 223 2.49 21.07 -12.09
C SER A 223 1.52 22.22 -11.95
N TYR A 224 2.00 23.40 -11.56
CA TYR A 224 1.17 24.62 -11.43
C TYR A 224 0.88 25.25 -12.78
N ASP A 225 1.86 25.28 -13.69
CA ASP A 225 1.78 25.92 -14.99
C ASP A 225 1.28 24.91 -16.08
N VAL A 226 0.05 24.41 -15.88
CA VAL A 226 -0.63 23.52 -16.80
C VAL A 226 -1.64 24.30 -17.67
N GLY A 227 -1.67 24.09 -18.97
CA GLY A 227 -2.67 24.72 -19.84
C GLY A 227 -2.29 24.68 -21.33
N GLU A 228 -1.03 24.57 -21.67
CA GLU A 228 -0.54 24.40 -23.05
C GLU A 228 0.23 23.10 -23.17
N GLU A 229 0.16 22.49 -24.36
CA GLU A 229 0.96 21.30 -24.66
C GLU A 229 2.45 21.66 -24.61
N LYS A 230 3.18 21.06 -23.65
CA LYS A 230 4.62 21.29 -23.50
C LYS A 230 5.38 20.02 -23.21
N THR A 231 6.62 19.97 -23.66
CA THR A 231 7.58 18.94 -23.28
C THR A 231 8.60 19.56 -22.33
N VAL A 232 8.77 18.93 -21.15
CA VAL A 232 9.75 19.34 -20.14
C VAL A 232 10.81 18.26 -20.06
N VAL A 233 12.06 18.64 -20.35
CA VAL A 233 13.23 17.75 -20.23
C VAL A 233 13.83 17.92 -18.84
N ILE A 234 13.86 16.83 -18.09
CA ILE A 234 14.43 16.77 -16.73
C ILE A 234 15.87 16.26 -16.86
N ASP A 235 16.78 17.18 -17.16
CA ASP A 235 18.21 16.96 -17.18
C ASP A 235 18.88 17.43 -15.88
N LYS A 236 20.19 17.24 -15.76
CA LYS A 236 20.94 17.66 -14.59
C LYS A 236 20.77 19.16 -14.30
N GLN A 237 20.83 20.00 -15.34
CA GLN A 237 20.73 21.46 -15.17
C GLN A 237 19.33 21.85 -14.64
N PHE A 238 18.27 21.24 -15.16
CA PHE A 238 16.92 21.45 -14.68
C PHE A 238 16.79 21.09 -13.19
N VAL A 239 17.37 19.95 -12.77
CA VAL A 239 17.36 19.49 -11.38
C VAL A 239 18.11 20.48 -10.50
N ASP A 240 19.32 20.89 -10.90
CA ASP A 240 20.13 21.86 -10.16
C ASP A 240 19.42 23.21 -10.01
N ASP A 241 18.84 23.74 -11.08
CA ASP A 241 18.18 25.07 -11.08
C ASP A 241 16.93 25.09 -10.18
N ASN A 242 16.18 24.02 -10.11
CA ASN A 242 14.95 23.94 -9.33
C ASN A 242 15.18 23.50 -7.87
N LEU A 243 16.13 22.62 -7.60
CA LEU A 243 16.39 22.11 -6.26
C LEU A 243 17.53 22.84 -5.52
N ALA A 244 18.49 23.50 -6.22
CA ALA A 244 19.60 24.22 -5.57
C ALA A 244 19.16 25.47 -4.78
N LYS A 245 18.03 26.07 -5.13
CA LYS A 245 17.42 27.18 -4.37
C LYS A 245 16.86 26.69 -3.03
N GLU A 246 16.38 25.47 -3.01
CA GLU A 246 15.69 24.84 -1.88
C GLU A 246 16.68 24.13 -0.95
N THR A 247 17.73 23.47 -1.47
CA THR A 247 18.74 22.81 -0.64
C THR A 247 19.53 23.80 0.24
N LYS A 248 19.69 25.05 -0.17
CA LYS A 248 20.31 26.11 0.65
C LYS A 248 19.38 26.68 1.72
N ASN A 249 18.07 26.57 1.55
CA ASN A 249 17.04 27.09 2.45
C ASN A 249 16.27 25.98 3.20
N PHE A 250 16.61 24.71 3.00
CA PHE A 250 15.85 23.58 3.50
C PHE A 250 15.96 23.43 5.03
N ASN A 251 15.15 24.21 5.70
CA ASN A 251 14.69 23.88 7.03
C ASN A 251 13.62 22.78 6.86
N ILE A 252 14.09 21.53 6.64
CA ILE A 252 13.30 20.31 6.35
C ILE A 252 12.16 20.06 7.37
N LYS A 253 12.20 20.72 8.54
CA LYS A 253 11.19 20.65 9.59
C LYS A 253 9.81 21.19 9.20
N LYS A 254 9.64 21.82 8.04
CA LYS A 254 8.40 22.52 7.69
C LYS A 254 7.44 21.73 6.81
N TYR A 255 7.90 20.62 6.17
CA TYR A 255 7.11 19.83 5.20
C TYR A 255 7.01 18.35 5.52
N ILE A 256 7.51 17.89 6.68
CA ILE A 256 7.32 16.52 7.15
C ILE A 256 6.49 16.63 8.44
N LEU A 257 5.18 16.48 8.28
CA LEU A 257 4.23 16.15 9.32
C LEU A 257 3.90 14.68 9.19
#